data_bd773b4aa022c56843ae2d4cf7507d6c
#
_entry.id   bd773b4aa022c56843ae2d4cf7507d6c
#
_cell.length_a   1.000
_cell.length_b   1.000
_cell.length_c   1.000
_cell.angle_alpha   90.00
_cell.angle_beta   90.00
_cell.angle_gamma   90.00
#
_symmetry.space_group_name_H-M   'P 1'
#
loop_
_entity.id
_entity.type
_entity.pdbx_description
1 polymer ?
#
loop_
_entity_poly.entity_id
_entity_poly.type
_entity_poly.pdbx_seq_one_letter_code
_entity_poly.pdbx_strand_id
1 'polypeptide(L)'
;MISTFSTRSQDRYFFKRLIKGQNLTRNSLEAFIEIYGQALSAGDLDDIAECWEIPSLVMSEQGAVSVTAKEDLKAFFEQAGESYREQGHASTVGEIISKEYLTKHIVAVDVRWPSFDDQGETKAVEMSHYLLRVGDDGKPRIQVALTRSVS
;
A
#
# COMPACT_ATOMS: atom_id res chain seq x y z
N MET A 1 -17.46 -6.34 -0.85
CA MET A 1 -16.16 -5.69 -1.13
C MET A 1 -16.33 -4.26 -1.59
N ILE A 2 -17.05 -4.06 -2.67
CA ILE A 2 -17.27 -2.71 -3.21
C ILE A 2 -17.98 -1.82 -2.20
N SER A 3 -18.88 -2.39 -1.44
CA SER A 3 -19.63 -1.62 -0.45
C SER A 3 -18.73 -0.96 0.59
N THR A 4 -17.51 -1.45 0.77
CA THR A 4 -16.61 -0.82 1.73
C THR A 4 -16.19 0.57 1.29
N PHE A 5 -16.32 0.88 0.01
CA PHE A 5 -15.90 2.20 -0.47
C PHE A 5 -16.84 3.31 -0.05
N SER A 6 -18.14 3.02 0.05
CA SER A 6 -19.07 4.05 0.52
C SER A 6 -18.86 4.38 1.98
N THR A 7 -18.24 3.46 2.74
CA THR A 7 -18.00 3.66 4.16
C THR A 7 -16.52 3.71 4.50
N ARG A 8 -15.66 3.89 3.50
CA ARG A 8 -14.22 3.74 3.71
C ARG A 8 -13.64 4.72 4.72
N SER A 9 -14.21 5.91 4.83
CA SER A 9 -13.73 6.87 5.83
C SER A 9 -13.91 6.33 7.24
N GLN A 10 -15.07 5.74 7.50
CA GLN A 10 -15.32 5.13 8.79
C GLN A 10 -14.46 3.91 9.01
N ASP A 11 -14.30 3.09 7.97
CA ASP A 11 -13.46 1.89 8.06
C ASP A 11 -12.03 2.26 8.37
N ARG A 12 -11.50 3.28 7.68
CA ARG A 12 -10.14 3.75 7.90
C ARG A 12 -9.96 4.27 9.33
N TYR A 13 -10.94 5.03 9.79
CA TYR A 13 -10.91 5.55 11.14
C TYR A 13 -10.99 4.43 12.17
N PHE A 14 -11.83 3.45 11.91
CA PHE A 14 -11.98 2.29 12.78
C PHE A 14 -10.66 1.54 12.93
N PHE A 15 -9.97 1.29 11.81
CA PHE A 15 -8.69 0.60 11.84
C PHE A 15 -7.64 1.40 12.59
N LYS A 16 -7.61 2.71 12.41
CA LYS A 16 -6.68 3.55 13.14
C LYS A 16 -6.93 3.49 14.63
N ARG A 17 -8.18 3.45 15.02
CA ARG A 17 -8.54 3.36 16.43
C ARG A 17 -8.17 2.00 17.01
N LEU A 18 -8.40 0.94 16.27
CA LEU A 18 -7.99 -0.40 16.70
C LEU A 18 -6.50 -0.46 16.93
N ILE A 19 -5.76 0.08 15.97
CA ILE A 19 -4.31 0.10 16.09
C ILE A 19 -3.88 0.84 17.35
N LYS A 20 -4.50 1.97 17.63
CA LYS A 20 -4.17 2.75 18.82
C LYS A 20 -4.52 2.02 20.11
N GLY A 21 -5.61 1.27 20.09
CA GLY A 21 -6.10 0.60 21.29
C GLY A 21 -5.44 -0.71 21.59
N GLN A 22 -4.54 -1.18 20.75
CA GLN A 22 -3.90 -2.46 20.90
C GLN A 22 -2.40 -2.33 20.89
N ASN A 23 -1.74 -3.36 21.36
CA ASN A 23 -0.29 -3.43 21.25
C ASN A 23 0.04 -3.72 19.78
N LEU A 24 0.64 -2.75 19.12
CA LEU A 24 0.84 -2.80 17.68
C LEU A 24 1.98 -3.68 17.22
N THR A 25 2.86 -4.12 18.14
CA THR A 25 4.06 -4.82 17.72
C THR A 25 3.75 -6.10 16.96
N ARG A 26 2.63 -6.75 17.28
CA ARG A 26 2.32 -8.03 16.67
C ARG A 26 1.70 -7.90 15.29
N ASN A 27 0.79 -6.92 15.10
CA ASN A 27 0.01 -6.80 13.87
C ASN A 27 0.29 -5.50 13.12
N SER A 28 1.38 -4.80 13.46
CA SER A 28 1.59 -3.48 12.88
C SER A 28 1.82 -3.52 11.37
N LEU A 29 2.48 -4.57 10.87
CA LEU A 29 2.72 -4.70 9.42
C LEU A 29 1.44 -5.04 8.70
N GLU A 30 0.65 -5.97 9.23
CA GLU A 30 -0.64 -6.33 8.64
C GLU A 30 -1.58 -5.13 8.62
N ALA A 31 -1.64 -4.40 9.74
CA ALA A 31 -2.48 -3.22 9.81
C ALA A 31 -2.02 -2.14 8.83
N PHE A 32 -0.71 -1.98 8.68
CA PHE A 32 -0.16 -1.01 7.74
C PHE A 32 -0.57 -1.34 6.30
N ILE A 33 -0.45 -2.61 5.90
CA ILE A 33 -0.81 -3.03 4.55
C ILE A 33 -2.32 -2.86 4.32
N GLU A 34 -3.13 -3.15 5.35
CA GLU A 34 -4.57 -2.94 5.26
C GLU A 34 -4.90 -1.47 5.00
N ILE A 35 -4.31 -0.58 5.77
CA ILE A 35 -4.53 0.86 5.61
C ILE A 35 -4.05 1.34 4.25
N TYR A 36 -2.89 0.86 3.82
CA TYR A 36 -2.33 1.24 2.54
C TYR A 36 -3.24 0.77 1.39
N GLY A 37 -3.74 -0.47 1.47
CA GLY A 37 -4.65 -1.00 0.47
C GLY A 37 -5.94 -0.19 0.37
N GLN A 38 -6.46 0.25 1.51
CA GLN A 38 -7.65 1.10 1.51
C GLN A 38 -7.37 2.45 0.86
N ALA A 39 -6.20 3.03 1.13
CA ALA A 39 -5.83 4.30 0.53
C ALA A 39 -5.66 4.17 -0.97
N LEU A 40 -5.02 3.09 -1.43
CA LEU A 40 -4.86 2.83 -2.85
C LEU A 40 -6.22 2.69 -3.53
N SER A 41 -7.10 1.90 -2.94
CA SER A 41 -8.43 1.65 -3.52
C SER A 41 -9.25 2.93 -3.58
N ALA A 42 -9.09 3.79 -2.58
CA ALA A 42 -9.84 5.04 -2.51
C ALA A 42 -9.25 6.13 -3.41
N GLY A 43 -8.00 5.96 -3.84
CA GLY A 43 -7.30 7.03 -4.55
C GLY A 43 -7.03 8.22 -3.65
N ASP A 44 -6.83 7.96 -2.37
CA ASP A 44 -6.59 9.01 -1.38
C ASP A 44 -5.10 9.33 -1.36
N LEU A 45 -4.71 10.34 -2.14
CA LEU A 45 -3.30 10.62 -2.38
C LEU A 45 -2.57 11.03 -1.11
N ASP A 46 -3.23 11.76 -0.22
CA ASP A 46 -2.59 12.15 1.03
C ASP A 46 -2.31 10.94 1.91
N ASP A 47 -3.27 10.04 2.05
CA ASP A 47 -3.07 8.83 2.84
C ASP A 47 -2.04 7.91 2.21
N ILE A 48 -2.02 7.81 0.88
CA ILE A 48 -1.00 7.04 0.19
C ILE A 48 0.38 7.61 0.53
N ALA A 49 0.54 8.93 0.41
CA ALA A 49 1.83 9.56 0.65
C ALA A 49 2.30 9.37 2.09
N GLU A 50 1.38 9.32 3.05
CA GLU A 50 1.73 9.09 4.45
C GLU A 50 2.34 7.71 4.69
N CYS A 51 2.09 6.77 3.78
CA CYS A 51 2.63 5.42 3.91
C CYS A 51 4.05 5.30 3.35
N TRP A 52 4.60 6.36 2.81
CA TRP A 52 5.91 6.33 2.15
C TRP A 52 6.93 7.18 2.87
N GLU A 53 8.17 6.72 2.84
CA GLU A 53 9.33 7.49 3.28
C GLU A 53 9.86 8.27 2.09
N ILE A 54 10.43 9.45 2.33
CA ILE A 54 11.07 10.25 1.28
C ILE A 54 12.53 10.41 1.67
N PRO A 55 13.48 10.15 0.77
CA PRO A 55 13.30 9.74 -0.62
C PRO A 55 12.92 8.28 -0.74
N SER A 56 12.31 7.94 -1.86
CA SER A 56 11.92 6.56 -2.10
C SER A 56 12.25 6.15 -3.53
N LEU A 57 12.21 4.84 -3.76
CA LEU A 57 12.52 4.27 -5.07
C LEU A 57 11.38 3.34 -5.46
N VAL A 58 10.82 3.57 -6.63
CA VAL A 58 9.75 2.74 -7.19
C VAL A 58 10.27 2.06 -8.43
N MET A 59 10.26 0.74 -8.43
CA MET A 59 10.85 -0.06 -9.50
C MET A 59 9.80 -0.93 -10.17
N SER A 60 9.99 -1.18 -11.45
CA SER A 60 9.20 -2.13 -12.22
C SER A 60 10.09 -2.69 -13.32
N GLU A 61 9.51 -3.57 -14.15
CA GLU A 61 10.22 -4.10 -15.29
C GLU A 61 10.71 -3.00 -16.23
N GLN A 62 9.99 -1.88 -16.29
CA GLN A 62 10.31 -0.79 -17.21
C GLN A 62 11.39 0.14 -16.69
N GLY A 63 11.74 0.06 -15.40
CA GLY A 63 12.79 0.90 -14.87
C GLY A 63 12.53 1.31 -13.44
N ALA A 64 13.15 2.40 -13.01
CA ALA A 64 13.07 2.86 -11.64
C ALA A 64 12.83 4.37 -11.62
N VAL A 65 11.99 4.80 -10.68
CA VAL A 65 11.69 6.21 -10.45
C VAL A 65 12.14 6.58 -9.05
N SER A 66 12.98 7.60 -8.96
CA SER A 66 13.42 8.15 -7.69
C SER A 66 12.48 9.26 -7.29
N VAL A 67 11.95 9.19 -6.07
CA VAL A 67 10.97 10.17 -5.59
C VAL A 67 11.59 10.94 -4.43
N THR A 68 11.71 12.25 -4.59
CA THR A 68 12.37 13.10 -3.60
C THR A 68 11.44 14.09 -2.92
N ALA A 69 10.16 14.12 -3.32
CA ALA A 69 9.18 15.01 -2.72
C ALA A 69 7.81 14.33 -2.71
N LYS A 70 7.01 14.64 -1.69
CA LYS A 70 5.68 14.05 -1.57
C LYS A 70 4.78 14.42 -2.75
N GLU A 71 4.94 15.62 -3.29
CA GLU A 71 4.15 16.05 -4.45
C GLU A 71 4.40 15.17 -5.66
N ASP A 72 5.64 14.76 -5.86
CA ASP A 72 5.98 13.86 -6.97
C ASP A 72 5.37 12.48 -6.75
N LEU A 73 5.36 12.03 -5.51
CA LEU A 73 4.74 10.76 -5.18
C LEU A 73 3.24 10.78 -5.45
N LYS A 74 2.58 11.88 -5.05
CA LYS A 74 1.14 12.03 -5.29
C LYS A 74 0.83 12.06 -6.79
N ALA A 75 1.64 12.76 -7.56
CA ALA A 75 1.46 12.82 -9.03
C ALA A 75 1.61 11.44 -9.64
N PHE A 76 2.60 10.67 -9.18
CA PHE A 76 2.81 9.32 -9.65
C PHE A 76 1.58 8.43 -9.39
N PHE A 77 1.06 8.47 -8.16
CA PHE A 77 -0.08 7.63 -7.81
C PHE A 77 -1.39 8.12 -8.41
N GLU A 78 -1.51 9.42 -8.64
CA GLU A 78 -2.68 9.95 -9.34
C GLU A 78 -2.75 9.39 -10.75
N GLN A 79 -1.63 9.41 -11.45
CA GLN A 79 -1.56 8.89 -12.82
C GLN A 79 -1.77 7.39 -12.85
N ALA A 80 -1.14 6.67 -11.92
CA ALA A 80 -1.31 5.22 -11.84
C ALA A 80 -2.76 4.86 -11.54
N GLY A 81 -3.39 5.61 -10.65
CA GLY A 81 -4.78 5.35 -10.29
C GLY A 81 -5.73 5.57 -11.44
N GLU A 82 -5.48 6.62 -12.24
CA GLU A 82 -6.30 6.86 -13.42
C GLU A 82 -6.17 5.71 -14.42
N SER A 83 -4.94 5.24 -14.62
CA SER A 83 -4.69 4.13 -15.54
C SER A 83 -5.41 2.86 -15.07
N TYR A 84 -5.35 2.57 -13.78
CA TYR A 84 -6.02 1.39 -13.25
C TYR A 84 -7.54 1.50 -13.42
N ARG A 85 -8.10 2.68 -13.14
CA ARG A 85 -9.54 2.86 -13.29
C ARG A 85 -9.98 2.71 -14.73
N GLU A 86 -9.19 3.22 -15.67
CA GLU A 86 -9.48 3.08 -17.09
C GLU A 86 -9.47 1.63 -17.53
N GLN A 87 -8.67 0.81 -16.87
CA GLN A 87 -8.59 -0.62 -17.18
C GLN A 87 -9.64 -1.43 -16.42
N GLY A 88 -10.48 -0.79 -15.64
CA GLY A 88 -11.59 -1.45 -14.96
C GLY A 88 -11.29 -1.92 -13.56
N HIS A 89 -10.14 -1.53 -12.99
CA HIS A 89 -9.83 -1.88 -11.61
C HIS A 89 -10.55 -0.94 -10.66
N ALA A 90 -11.21 -1.50 -9.65
CA ALA A 90 -11.97 -0.70 -8.69
C ALA A 90 -11.35 -0.75 -7.30
N SER A 91 -10.70 -1.85 -6.94
CA SER A 91 -10.15 -2.00 -5.60
C SER A 91 -9.03 -3.02 -5.57
N THR A 92 -8.29 -3.01 -4.47
CA THR A 92 -7.24 -3.99 -4.23
C THR A 92 -7.15 -4.25 -2.73
N VAL A 93 -6.71 -5.46 -2.39
CA VAL A 93 -6.50 -5.87 -1.00
C VAL A 93 -5.14 -6.54 -0.94
N GLY A 94 -4.30 -6.14 0.01
CA GLY A 94 -2.97 -6.71 0.14
C GLY A 94 -2.92 -7.89 1.09
N GLU A 95 -2.18 -8.91 0.69
CA GLU A 95 -1.90 -10.07 1.52
C GLU A 95 -0.40 -10.18 1.71
N ILE A 96 0.05 -10.17 2.96
CA ILE A 96 1.47 -10.36 3.24
C ILE A 96 1.80 -11.83 3.02
N ILE A 97 2.72 -12.08 2.09
CA ILE A 97 3.17 -13.44 1.78
C ILE A 97 4.37 -13.81 2.62
N SER A 98 5.27 -12.86 2.84
CA SER A 98 6.46 -13.11 3.67
C SER A 98 6.94 -11.80 4.26
N LYS A 99 7.64 -11.88 5.39
CA LYS A 99 8.25 -10.73 6.01
C LYS A 99 9.50 -11.18 6.73
N GLU A 100 10.54 -10.36 6.63
CA GLU A 100 11.82 -10.67 7.25
C GLU A 100 12.48 -9.37 7.69
N TYR A 101 12.78 -9.25 8.97
CA TYR A 101 13.53 -8.10 9.47
C TYR A 101 15.00 -8.27 9.11
N LEU A 102 15.49 -7.37 8.26
CA LEU A 102 16.88 -7.37 7.84
C LEU A 102 17.75 -6.68 8.87
N THR A 103 17.20 -5.65 9.50
CA THR A 103 17.82 -4.97 10.64
C THR A 103 16.71 -4.69 11.64
N LYS A 104 17.05 -4.03 12.72
CA LYS A 104 16.06 -3.65 13.74
C LYS A 104 14.96 -2.75 13.15
N HIS A 105 15.31 -1.93 12.15
CA HIS A 105 14.38 -0.93 11.62
C HIS A 105 14.05 -1.12 10.14
N ILE A 106 14.54 -2.16 9.50
CA ILE A 106 14.27 -2.40 8.08
C ILE A 106 13.73 -3.80 7.90
N VAL A 107 12.54 -3.89 7.30
CA VAL A 107 11.90 -5.18 7.08
C VAL A 107 11.59 -5.34 5.59
N ALA A 108 11.91 -6.50 5.06
CA ALA A 108 11.53 -6.88 3.69
C ALA A 108 10.19 -7.58 3.76
N VAL A 109 9.24 -7.09 2.96
CA VAL A 109 7.87 -7.61 2.98
C VAL A 109 7.43 -7.86 1.55
N ASP A 110 6.93 -9.06 1.30
CA ASP A 110 6.33 -9.39 0.01
C ASP A 110 4.82 -9.40 0.17
N VAL A 111 4.13 -8.67 -0.71
CA VAL A 111 2.68 -8.50 -0.63
C VAL A 111 2.07 -8.87 -1.96
N ARG A 112 1.05 -9.72 -1.91
CA ARG A 112 0.26 -10.09 -3.07
C ARG A 112 -0.94 -9.14 -3.13
N TRP A 113 -1.15 -8.54 -4.29
CA TRP A 113 -2.20 -7.53 -4.50
C TRP A 113 -3.17 -7.99 -5.57
N PRO A 114 -4.19 -8.78 -5.24
CA PRO A 114 -5.27 -8.99 -6.19
C PRO A 114 -6.08 -7.71 -6.34
N SER A 115 -6.46 -7.41 -7.55
CA SER A 115 -7.33 -6.27 -7.83
C SER A 115 -8.65 -6.75 -8.37
N PHE A 116 -9.69 -5.98 -8.12
CA PHE A 116 -11.06 -6.38 -8.42
C PHE A 116 -11.76 -5.30 -9.23
N ASP A 117 -12.70 -5.73 -10.08
CA ASP A 117 -13.53 -4.78 -10.80
C ASP A 117 -14.70 -4.35 -9.91
N ASP A 118 -15.62 -3.54 -10.47
CA ASP A 118 -16.74 -3.02 -9.69
C ASP A 118 -17.80 -4.08 -9.41
N GLN A 119 -17.65 -5.28 -9.98
CA GLN A 119 -18.51 -6.42 -9.65
C GLN A 119 -17.87 -7.33 -8.60
N GLY A 120 -16.67 -6.99 -8.14
CA GLY A 120 -15.96 -7.80 -7.17
C GLY A 120 -15.19 -8.95 -7.77
N GLU A 121 -15.08 -9.02 -9.09
CA GLU A 121 -14.34 -10.07 -9.78
C GLU A 121 -12.88 -9.72 -9.85
N THR A 122 -12.02 -10.72 -9.70
CA THR A 122 -10.57 -10.51 -9.79
C THR A 122 -10.18 -10.16 -11.21
N LYS A 123 -9.53 -9.01 -11.37
CA LYS A 123 -9.07 -8.55 -12.68
C LYS A 123 -7.62 -8.94 -12.94
N ALA A 124 -6.79 -8.83 -11.91
CA ALA A 124 -5.36 -9.05 -12.08
C ALA A 124 -4.76 -9.30 -10.69
N VAL A 125 -3.54 -9.80 -10.69
CA VAL A 125 -2.78 -9.98 -9.46
C VAL A 125 -1.39 -9.43 -9.68
N GLU A 126 -0.94 -8.59 -8.75
CA GLU A 126 0.42 -8.10 -8.74
C GLU A 126 1.11 -8.53 -7.47
N MET A 127 2.43 -8.60 -7.53
CA MET A 127 3.26 -8.86 -6.36
C MET A 127 4.14 -7.67 -6.15
N SER A 128 4.17 -7.15 -4.93
CA SER A 128 5.07 -6.07 -4.58
C SER A 128 6.07 -6.57 -3.55
N HIS A 129 7.31 -6.16 -3.76
CA HIS A 129 8.42 -6.45 -2.86
C HIS A 129 8.83 -5.13 -2.25
N TYR A 130 8.66 -4.99 -0.95
CA TYR A 130 8.91 -3.73 -0.26
C TYR A 130 10.09 -3.84 0.68
N LEU A 131 10.83 -2.75 0.78
CA LEU A 131 11.67 -2.51 1.95
C LEU A 131 10.97 -1.41 2.74
N LEU A 132 10.53 -1.76 3.93
CA LEU A 132 9.88 -0.81 4.82
C LEU A 132 10.86 -0.36 5.88
N ARG A 133 10.81 0.92 6.21
CA ARG A 133 11.53 1.46 7.35
C ARG A 133 10.55 1.60 8.50
N VAL A 134 10.92 1.04 9.66
CA VAL A 134 10.07 1.11 10.85
C VAL A 134 10.73 2.07 11.81
N GLY A 135 10.06 3.18 12.10
CA GLY A 135 10.59 4.18 13.00
C GLY A 135 10.59 3.71 14.45
N ASP A 136 11.17 4.55 15.31
CA ASP A 136 11.20 4.25 16.75
C ASP A 136 9.80 4.21 17.34
N ASP A 137 8.85 4.89 16.69
CA ASP A 137 7.44 4.86 17.10
C ASP A 137 6.73 3.60 16.62
N GLY A 138 7.42 2.70 15.93
CA GLY A 138 6.84 1.46 15.44
C GLY A 138 6.06 1.61 14.14
N LYS A 139 6.07 2.78 13.51
CA LYS A 139 5.28 3.02 12.31
C LYS A 139 6.08 2.67 11.07
N PRO A 140 5.56 1.74 10.24
CA PRO A 140 6.24 1.40 8.99
C PRO A 140 5.99 2.46 7.92
N ARG A 141 6.97 2.62 7.03
CA ARG A 141 6.82 3.42 5.82
C ARG A 141 7.61 2.75 4.71
N ILE A 142 7.09 2.85 3.48
CA ILE A 142 7.71 2.21 2.33
C ILE A 142 8.86 3.09 1.85
N GLN A 143 10.03 2.49 1.71
CA GLN A 143 11.19 3.19 1.18
C GLN A 143 11.53 2.73 -0.23
N VAL A 144 11.37 1.43 -0.49
CA VAL A 144 11.63 0.86 -1.81
C VAL A 144 10.48 -0.08 -2.15
N ALA A 145 10.00 0.00 -3.38
CA ALA A 145 8.97 -0.90 -3.87
C ALA A 145 9.33 -1.40 -5.25
N LEU A 146 9.17 -2.70 -5.47
CA LEU A 146 9.23 -3.31 -6.78
C LEU A 146 7.92 -4.04 -7.00
N THR A 147 7.19 -3.65 -8.04
CA THR A 147 5.90 -4.25 -8.35
C THR A 147 5.95 -4.93 -9.69
N ARG A 148 5.38 -6.13 -9.77
CA ARG A 148 5.36 -6.92 -10.99
C ARG A 148 4.05 -7.67 -11.10
N SER A 149 3.65 -7.98 -12.33
CA SER A 149 2.47 -8.80 -12.59
C SER A 149 2.82 -10.27 -12.39
N VAL A 150 1.87 -11.07 -11.89
CA VAL A 150 2.12 -12.48 -11.60
C VAL A 150 1.05 -13.41 -12.19
N SER A 151 0.17 -12.90 -13.03
CA SER A 151 -0.84 -13.80 -13.60
C SER A 151 -0.94 -13.66 -15.09
#